data_0ea506984fcb4c6486cf812f2fdad6a5
#
_entry.id   0ea506984fcb4c6486cf812f2fdad6a5
#
_cell.length_a   1.000
_cell.length_b   1.000
_cell.length_c   1.000
_cell.angle_alpha   90.00
_cell.angle_beta   90.00
_cell.angle_gamma   90.00
#
_symmetry.space_group_name_H-M   'P 1'
#
loop_
_entity.id
_entity.type
_entity.pdbx_description
1 polymer ?
#
loop_
_entity_poly.entity_id
_entity_poly.type
_entity_poly.pdbx_seq_one_letter_code
_entity_poly.pdbx_strand_id
1 'polypeptide(L)'
;DFFWTPTGFRQAILPALALSTSTIASFMRIGRSAMLDVLQSDYIRTAKAKGIPQKKVVFVHALRNAMIPLLTQFGTSFGGLLGGAIITEQVFVINGLGTYLINAINTANYPVVQSTVLVIATMFVLINLAVDLIYCLVDPRVKYE
;
A
#
# COMPACT_ATOMS: atom_id res chain seq x y z
N ASP A 1 -15.29 -1.14 21.67
CA ASP A 1 -13.97 -1.63 22.16
C ASP A 1 -13.46 -2.85 21.40
N PHE A 2 -13.73 -2.92 20.08
CA PHE A 2 -13.44 -4.11 19.26
C PHE A 2 -11.93 -4.41 19.13
N PHE A 3 -11.10 -3.40 18.96
CA PHE A 3 -9.65 -3.60 18.71
C PHE A 3 -8.81 -3.82 19.97
N TRP A 4 -9.28 -3.43 21.14
CA TRP A 4 -8.51 -3.50 22.39
C TRP A 4 -8.76 -4.77 23.23
N THR A 5 -9.63 -5.65 22.75
CA THR A 5 -9.87 -6.94 23.39
C THR A 5 -9.14 -8.07 22.65
N PRO A 6 -8.57 -9.07 23.34
CA PRO A 6 -7.89 -10.20 22.70
C PRO A 6 -8.78 -10.98 21.73
N THR A 7 -10.09 -10.95 21.92
CA THR A 7 -11.10 -11.54 21.03
C THR A 7 -11.26 -10.73 19.74
N GLY A 8 -11.26 -9.39 19.80
CA GLY A 8 -11.36 -8.54 18.62
C GLY A 8 -10.15 -8.65 17.71
N PHE A 9 -8.96 -8.72 18.28
CA PHE A 9 -7.73 -8.94 17.49
C PHE A 9 -7.75 -10.27 16.74
N ARG A 10 -8.21 -11.36 17.36
CA ARG A 10 -8.37 -12.68 16.71
C ARG A 10 -9.37 -12.64 15.56
N GLN A 11 -10.46 -11.90 15.70
CA GLN A 11 -11.48 -11.75 14.64
C GLN A 11 -10.96 -10.93 13.45
N ALA A 12 -10.03 -10.01 13.66
CA ALA A 12 -9.44 -9.19 12.61
C ALA A 12 -8.38 -9.93 11.76
N ILE A 13 -7.78 -11.02 12.26
CA ILE A 13 -6.71 -11.76 11.56
C ILE A 13 -7.21 -12.30 10.22
N LEU A 14 -8.35 -12.93 10.20
CA LEU A 14 -8.87 -13.62 9.01
C LEU A 14 -9.26 -12.63 7.89
N PRO A 15 -9.98 -11.54 8.17
CA PRO A 15 -10.20 -10.44 7.20
C PRO A 15 -8.90 -9.82 6.70
N ALA A 16 -7.94 -9.57 7.59
CA ALA A 16 -6.65 -9.00 7.23
C ALA A 16 -5.85 -9.92 6.29
N LEU A 17 -5.84 -11.22 6.55
CA LEU A 17 -5.21 -12.21 5.68
C LEU A 17 -5.90 -12.28 4.31
N ALA A 18 -7.23 -12.24 4.26
CA ALA A 18 -7.98 -12.25 3.01
C ALA A 18 -7.63 -11.04 2.13
N LEU A 19 -7.59 -9.82 2.70
CA LEU A 19 -7.22 -8.60 1.99
C LEU A 19 -5.73 -8.58 1.59
N SER A 20 -4.85 -9.08 2.45
CA SER A 20 -3.41 -9.00 2.21
C SER A 20 -2.91 -9.96 1.14
N THR A 21 -3.56 -11.11 0.93
CA THR A 21 -3.08 -12.17 0.03
C THR A 21 -2.85 -11.68 -1.40
N SER A 22 -3.83 -10.99 -1.98
CA SER A 22 -3.73 -10.45 -3.34
C SER A 22 -2.68 -9.34 -3.44
N THR A 23 -2.62 -8.49 -2.42
CA THR A 23 -1.68 -7.37 -2.33
C THR A 23 -0.25 -7.88 -2.21
N ILE A 24 0.01 -8.84 -1.32
CA ILE A 24 1.32 -9.49 -1.15
C ILE A 24 1.79 -10.09 -2.48
N ALA A 25 0.93 -10.84 -3.17
CA ALA A 25 1.28 -11.45 -4.46
C ALA A 25 1.69 -10.41 -5.52
N SER A 26 0.98 -9.28 -5.57
CA SER A 26 1.31 -8.17 -6.48
C SER A 26 2.65 -7.51 -6.11
N PHE A 27 2.87 -7.22 -4.83
CA PHE A 27 4.14 -6.65 -4.35
C PHE A 27 5.33 -7.57 -4.59
N MET A 28 5.18 -8.87 -4.36
CA MET A 28 6.24 -9.85 -4.63
C MET A 28 6.61 -9.90 -6.11
N ARG A 29 5.61 -9.87 -6.99
CA ARG A 29 5.83 -9.88 -8.45
C ARG A 29 6.55 -8.62 -8.92
N ILE A 30 6.06 -7.45 -8.52
CA ILE A 30 6.64 -6.16 -8.91
C ILE A 30 8.03 -6.00 -8.30
N GLY A 31 8.21 -6.32 -7.03
CA GLY A 31 9.50 -6.23 -6.35
C GLY A 31 10.55 -7.15 -6.98
N ARG A 32 10.16 -8.37 -7.37
CA ARG A 32 11.04 -9.27 -8.09
C ARG A 32 11.44 -8.71 -9.45
N SER A 33 10.48 -8.23 -10.25
CA SER A 33 10.76 -7.65 -11.56
C SER A 33 11.68 -6.43 -11.44
N ALA A 34 11.32 -5.47 -10.58
CA ALA A 34 12.11 -4.27 -10.35
C ALA A 34 13.55 -4.58 -9.89
N MET A 35 13.71 -5.58 -9.00
CA MET A 35 15.04 -5.98 -8.55
C MET A 35 15.87 -6.62 -9.67
N LEU A 36 15.26 -7.46 -10.53
CA LEU A 36 15.94 -8.07 -11.66
C LEU A 36 16.37 -7.02 -12.68
N ASP A 37 15.50 -6.09 -13.02
CA ASP A 37 15.78 -5.00 -13.96
C ASP A 37 16.95 -4.14 -13.48
N VAL A 38 16.93 -3.77 -12.21
CA VAL A 38 18.00 -3.01 -11.60
C VAL A 38 19.32 -3.78 -11.56
N LEU A 39 19.32 -5.06 -11.21
CA LEU A 39 20.53 -5.88 -11.13
C LEU A 39 21.20 -6.12 -12.51
N GLN A 40 20.45 -5.97 -13.59
CA GLN A 40 20.95 -6.09 -14.98
C GLN A 40 21.45 -4.74 -15.53
N SER A 41 21.25 -3.63 -14.83
CA SER A 41 21.64 -2.30 -15.30
C SER A 41 23.16 -2.09 -15.33
N ASP A 42 23.61 -1.21 -16.22
CA ASP A 42 25.04 -0.94 -16.45
C ASP A 42 25.76 -0.34 -15.24
N TYR A 43 25.05 0.46 -14.42
CA TYR A 43 25.65 1.00 -13.21
C TYR A 43 25.95 -0.08 -12.17
N ILE A 44 25.15 -1.13 -12.09
CA ILE A 44 25.42 -2.30 -11.23
C ILE A 44 26.61 -3.10 -11.77
N ARG A 45 26.71 -3.27 -13.09
CA ARG A 45 27.89 -3.90 -13.72
C ARG A 45 29.15 -3.12 -13.40
N THR A 46 29.11 -1.81 -13.48
CA THR A 46 30.22 -0.91 -13.11
C THR A 46 30.58 -1.03 -11.63
N ALA A 47 29.59 -1.08 -10.74
CA ALA A 47 29.83 -1.25 -9.32
C ALA A 47 30.53 -2.59 -8.99
N LYS A 48 30.12 -3.68 -9.67
CA LYS A 48 30.79 -4.99 -9.56
C LYS A 48 32.21 -4.96 -10.09
N ALA A 49 32.44 -4.30 -11.24
CA ALA A 49 33.77 -4.16 -11.84
C ALA A 49 34.74 -3.38 -10.91
N LYS A 50 34.24 -2.46 -10.10
CA LYS A 50 35.00 -1.73 -9.06
C LYS A 50 35.28 -2.56 -7.80
N GLY A 51 34.92 -3.84 -7.76
CA GLY A 51 35.17 -4.72 -6.63
C GLY A 51 34.26 -4.51 -5.42
N ILE A 52 33.14 -3.80 -5.56
CA ILE A 52 32.20 -3.61 -4.45
C ILE A 52 31.58 -4.96 -4.05
N PRO A 53 31.59 -5.33 -2.77
CA PRO A 53 31.07 -6.61 -2.32
C PRO A 53 29.58 -6.77 -2.67
N GLN A 54 29.21 -7.98 -3.10
CA GLN A 54 27.86 -8.33 -3.60
C GLN A 54 26.73 -7.87 -2.67
N LYS A 55 26.91 -8.03 -1.35
CA LYS A 55 25.91 -7.57 -0.36
C LYS A 55 25.66 -6.06 -0.45
N LYS A 56 26.72 -5.27 -0.58
CA LYS A 56 26.60 -3.81 -0.70
C LYS A 56 25.95 -3.40 -2.03
N VAL A 57 26.27 -4.11 -3.12
CA VAL A 57 25.63 -3.91 -4.43
C VAL A 57 24.11 -4.14 -4.33
N VAL A 58 23.70 -5.22 -3.70
CA VAL A 58 22.26 -5.59 -3.61
C VAL A 58 21.51 -4.65 -2.66
N PHE A 59 21.97 -4.49 -1.41
CA PHE A 59 21.21 -3.78 -0.38
C PHE A 59 21.31 -2.27 -0.45
N VAL A 60 22.40 -1.71 -0.96
CA VAL A 60 22.60 -0.26 -1.01
C VAL A 60 22.29 0.31 -2.40
N HIS A 61 22.77 -0.35 -3.45
CA HIS A 61 22.64 0.18 -4.82
C HIS A 61 21.37 -0.33 -5.52
N ALA A 62 21.12 -1.64 -5.47
CA ALA A 62 19.98 -2.20 -6.20
C ALA A 62 18.66 -1.96 -5.48
N LEU A 63 18.59 -2.24 -4.16
CA LEU A 63 17.35 -2.12 -3.40
C LEU A 63 16.78 -0.71 -3.42
N ARG A 64 17.63 0.32 -3.27
CA ARG A 64 17.19 1.73 -3.29
C ARG A 64 16.45 2.08 -4.58
N ASN A 65 16.95 1.65 -5.74
CA ASN A 65 16.31 1.92 -7.02
C ASN A 65 15.09 1.02 -7.28
N ALA A 66 15.13 -0.23 -6.80
CA ALA A 66 13.99 -1.13 -6.87
C ALA A 66 12.81 -0.74 -5.96
N MET A 67 13.06 0.11 -4.94
CA MET A 67 11.99 0.65 -4.09
C MET A 67 11.07 1.63 -4.81
N ILE A 68 11.52 2.30 -5.88
CA ILE A 68 10.74 3.30 -6.61
C ILE A 68 9.43 2.68 -7.17
N PRO A 69 9.46 1.61 -8.00
CA PRO A 69 8.23 0.97 -8.47
C PRO A 69 7.36 0.39 -7.33
N LEU A 70 7.98 -0.06 -6.23
CA LEU A 70 7.25 -0.57 -5.08
C LEU A 70 6.47 0.53 -4.35
N LEU A 71 7.04 1.72 -4.20
CA LEU A 71 6.35 2.87 -3.60
C LEU A 71 5.18 3.32 -4.47
N THR A 72 5.36 3.38 -5.79
CA THR A 72 4.27 3.68 -6.74
C THR A 72 3.15 2.65 -6.62
N GLN A 73 3.49 1.35 -6.56
CA GLN A 73 2.52 0.29 -6.36
C GLN A 73 1.82 0.40 -5.00
N PHE A 74 2.51 0.83 -3.96
CA PHE A 74 1.91 1.04 -2.64
C PHE A 74 0.81 2.10 -2.71
N GLY A 75 1.08 3.25 -3.32
CA GLY A 75 0.08 4.31 -3.50
C GLY A 75 -1.15 3.84 -4.27
N THR A 76 -0.96 3.18 -5.42
CA THR A 76 -2.08 2.69 -6.24
C THR A 76 -2.86 1.56 -5.56
N SER A 77 -2.20 0.69 -4.80
CA SER A 77 -2.86 -0.42 -4.09
C SER A 77 -3.79 0.07 -2.97
N PHE A 78 -3.53 1.24 -2.40
CA PHE A 78 -4.32 1.76 -1.30
C PHE A 78 -5.78 2.03 -1.69
N GLY A 79 -6.02 2.53 -2.91
CA GLY A 79 -7.37 2.70 -3.45
C GLY A 79 -8.13 1.36 -3.57
N GLY A 80 -7.44 0.34 -4.06
CA GLY A 80 -7.99 -1.02 -4.15
C GLY A 80 -8.30 -1.64 -2.79
N LEU A 81 -7.45 -1.39 -1.79
CA LEU A 81 -7.65 -1.86 -0.42
C LEU A 81 -8.87 -1.22 0.24
N LEU A 82 -9.12 0.07 0.02
CA LEU A 82 -10.31 0.75 0.55
C LEU A 82 -11.60 0.14 -0.02
N GLY A 83 -11.65 -0.13 -1.32
CA GLY A 83 -12.78 -0.81 -1.94
C GLY A 83 -12.96 -2.25 -1.44
N GLY A 84 -11.86 -3.00 -1.34
CA GLY A 84 -11.85 -4.36 -0.80
C GLY A 84 -12.24 -4.43 0.68
N ALA A 85 -11.85 -3.43 1.47
CA ALA A 85 -12.20 -3.35 2.89
C ALA A 85 -13.71 -3.28 3.10
N ILE A 86 -14.43 -2.49 2.29
CA ILE A 86 -15.91 -2.40 2.38
C ILE A 86 -16.56 -3.76 2.20
N ILE A 87 -16.14 -4.52 1.19
CA ILE A 87 -16.66 -5.87 0.93
C ILE A 87 -16.29 -6.83 2.07
N THR A 88 -15.06 -6.75 2.54
CA THR A 88 -14.58 -7.59 3.64
C THR A 88 -15.32 -7.30 4.94
N GLU A 89 -15.57 -6.04 5.28
CA GLU A 89 -16.39 -5.66 6.43
C GLU A 89 -17.79 -6.28 6.37
N GLN A 90 -18.42 -6.30 5.19
CA GLN A 90 -19.73 -6.91 4.98
C GLN A 90 -19.70 -8.43 5.17
N VAL A 91 -18.72 -9.12 4.57
CA VAL A 91 -18.60 -10.59 4.62
C VAL A 91 -18.30 -11.06 6.05
N PHE A 92 -17.45 -10.36 6.77
CA PHE A 92 -17.05 -10.73 8.13
C PHE A 92 -17.89 -10.07 9.24
N VAL A 93 -18.95 -9.33 8.85
CA VAL A 93 -19.87 -8.63 9.78
C VAL A 93 -19.10 -7.71 10.75
N ILE A 94 -18.13 -6.96 10.23
CA ILE A 94 -17.34 -6.01 11.00
C ILE A 94 -18.00 -4.63 10.91
N ASN A 95 -18.22 -3.99 12.05
CA ASN A 95 -18.73 -2.63 12.11
C ASN A 95 -17.61 -1.63 11.81
N GLY A 96 -17.40 -1.34 10.52
CA GLY A 96 -16.43 -0.37 10.04
C GLY A 96 -17.08 0.75 9.21
N LEU A 97 -16.24 1.63 8.64
CA LEU A 97 -16.70 2.75 7.82
C LEU A 97 -17.43 2.28 6.55
N GLY A 98 -17.03 1.15 5.96
CA GLY A 98 -17.68 0.58 4.80
C GLY A 98 -19.08 0.06 5.11
N THR A 99 -19.24 -0.68 6.20
CA THR A 99 -20.55 -1.15 6.67
C THR A 99 -21.45 0.02 7.04
N TYR A 100 -20.91 1.05 7.68
CA TYR A 100 -21.63 2.27 8.01
C TYR A 100 -22.14 3.00 6.76
N LEU A 101 -21.29 3.12 5.73
CA LEU A 101 -21.66 3.69 4.44
C LEU A 101 -22.79 2.93 3.76
N ILE A 102 -22.67 1.60 3.68
CA ILE A 102 -23.69 0.78 3.03
C ILE A 102 -25.04 0.88 3.77
N ASN A 103 -25.02 0.87 5.09
CA ASN A 103 -26.25 1.03 5.88
C ASN A 103 -26.89 2.41 5.65
N ALA A 104 -26.09 3.47 5.54
CA ALA A 104 -26.58 4.80 5.22
C ALA A 104 -27.20 4.87 3.82
N ILE A 105 -26.61 4.18 2.84
CA ILE A 105 -27.18 4.07 1.48
C ILE A 105 -28.51 3.34 1.51
N ASN A 106 -28.59 2.21 2.19
CA ASN A 106 -29.80 1.38 2.28
C ASN A 106 -30.96 2.10 2.99
N THR A 107 -30.64 3.02 3.91
CA THR A 107 -31.63 3.85 4.63
C THR A 107 -31.88 5.21 3.96
N ALA A 108 -31.30 5.44 2.75
CA ALA A 108 -31.37 6.68 2.01
C ALA A 108 -30.98 7.93 2.83
N ASN A 109 -30.03 7.76 3.77
CA ASN A 109 -29.54 8.85 4.63
C ASN A 109 -28.40 9.61 3.93
N TYR A 110 -28.76 10.49 3.00
CA TYR A 110 -27.80 11.24 2.17
C TYR A 110 -26.76 12.05 2.96
N PRO A 111 -27.09 12.76 4.05
CA PRO A 111 -26.09 13.49 4.83
C PRO A 111 -24.99 12.57 5.38
N VAL A 112 -25.34 11.38 5.85
CA VAL A 112 -24.39 10.38 6.36
C VAL A 112 -23.55 9.78 5.24
N VAL A 113 -24.16 9.47 4.10
CA VAL A 113 -23.44 8.98 2.91
C VAL A 113 -22.39 10.01 2.50
N GLN A 114 -22.78 11.27 2.36
CA GLN A 114 -21.90 12.35 1.91
C GLN A 114 -20.74 12.58 2.87
N SER A 115 -21.01 12.64 4.17
CA SER A 115 -19.97 12.84 5.19
C SER A 115 -18.99 11.66 5.26
N THR A 116 -19.49 10.42 5.15
CA THR A 116 -18.64 9.22 5.19
C THR A 116 -17.75 9.13 3.95
N VAL A 117 -18.29 9.39 2.76
CA VAL A 117 -17.51 9.45 1.52
C VAL A 117 -16.43 10.54 1.60
N LEU A 118 -16.76 11.71 2.14
CA LEU A 118 -15.80 12.80 2.31
C LEU A 118 -14.64 12.39 3.25
N VAL A 119 -14.94 11.72 4.35
CA VAL A 119 -13.92 11.21 5.29
C VAL A 119 -13.00 10.19 4.60
N ILE A 120 -13.57 9.21 3.90
CA ILE A 120 -12.81 8.19 3.17
C ILE A 120 -11.92 8.84 2.10
N ALA A 121 -12.48 9.76 1.31
CA ALA A 121 -11.74 10.48 0.27
C ALA A 121 -10.60 11.33 0.85
N THR A 122 -10.84 12.00 1.97
CA THR A 122 -9.81 12.80 2.66
C THR A 122 -8.67 11.90 3.18
N MET A 123 -9.01 10.78 3.82
CA MET A 123 -8.00 9.80 4.25
C MET A 123 -7.17 9.27 3.07
N PHE A 124 -7.83 8.96 1.96
CA PHE A 124 -7.15 8.51 0.75
C PHE A 124 -6.15 9.54 0.21
N VAL A 125 -6.57 10.81 0.11
CA VAL A 125 -5.70 11.91 -0.33
C VAL A 125 -4.51 12.09 0.61
N LEU A 126 -4.74 12.07 1.92
CA LEU A 126 -3.67 12.21 2.92
C LEU A 126 -2.65 11.07 2.85
N ILE A 127 -3.11 9.84 2.63
CA ILE A 127 -2.22 8.69 2.49
C ILE A 127 -1.41 8.80 1.20
N ASN A 128 -2.02 9.15 0.06
CA ASN A 128 -1.28 9.36 -1.18
C ASN A 128 -0.25 10.49 -1.03
N LEU A 129 -0.63 11.60 -0.40
CA LEU A 129 0.31 12.68 -0.11
C LEU A 129 1.51 12.20 0.74
N ALA A 130 1.26 11.38 1.76
CA ALA A 130 2.33 10.81 2.56
C ALA A 130 3.25 9.89 1.73
N VAL A 131 2.68 9.08 0.84
CA VAL A 131 3.45 8.23 -0.10
C VAL A 131 4.30 9.09 -1.03
N ASP A 132 3.75 10.17 -1.59
CA ASP A 132 4.46 11.09 -2.48
C ASP A 132 5.62 11.80 -1.75
N LEU A 133 5.42 12.19 -0.50
CA LEU A 133 6.49 12.75 0.33
C LEU A 133 7.61 11.73 0.59
N ILE A 134 7.26 10.48 0.87
CA ILE A 134 8.25 9.40 1.03
C ILE A 134 8.98 9.16 -0.30
N TYR A 135 8.27 9.21 -1.42
CA TYR A 135 8.86 9.07 -2.74
C TYR A 135 9.92 10.15 -3.00
N CYS A 136 9.63 11.41 -2.69
CA CYS A 136 10.61 12.52 -2.79
C CYS A 136 11.85 12.32 -1.91
N LEU A 137 11.71 11.68 -0.74
CA LEU A 137 12.84 11.37 0.14
C LEU A 137 13.71 10.22 -0.39
N VAL A 138 13.11 9.26 -1.08
CA VAL A 138 13.83 8.10 -1.64
C VAL A 138 14.52 8.45 -2.96
N ASP A 139 13.85 9.23 -3.82
CA ASP A 139 14.42 9.69 -5.10
C ASP A 139 14.57 11.22 -5.16
N PRO A 140 15.75 11.75 -4.79
CA PRO A 140 16.01 13.19 -4.85
C PRO A 140 16.14 13.75 -6.28
N ARG A 141 15.96 12.91 -7.32
CA ARG A 141 16.01 13.32 -8.73
C ARG A 141 14.67 13.87 -9.23
N VAL A 142 13.58 13.64 -8.51
CA VAL A 142 12.27 14.22 -8.81
C VAL A 142 12.31 15.69 -8.32
N LYS A 143 12.90 16.56 -9.13
CA LYS A 143 12.67 18.00 -9.01
C LYS A 143 11.39 18.29 -9.77
N TYR A 144 10.41 18.87 -9.09
CA TYR A 144 9.23 19.43 -9.72
C TYR A 144 9.67 20.46 -10.75
N GLU A 145 9.36 20.25 -12.05
CA GLU A 145 9.27 21.33 -13.03
C GLU A 145 7.92 22.02 -12.90
#